data_41149a2144f0a44d1895cc343f937977
#
_entry.id   41149a2144f0a44d1895cc343f937977
#
_cell.length_a   1.000
_cell.length_b   1.000
_cell.length_c   1.000
_cell.angle_alpha   90.00
_cell.angle_beta   90.00
_cell.angle_gamma   90.00
#
_symmetry.space_group_name_H-M   'P 1'
#
loop_
_entity.id
_entity.type
_entity.pdbx_description
1 polymer ?
#
loop_
_entity_poly.entity_id
_entity_poly.type
_entity_poly.pdbx_seq_one_letter_code
_entity_poly.pdbx_strand_id
1 'polypeptide(L)'
;VNYLDAKNILELGTSLGLATSALRLGNKQAQITTIEGCPETVKIAQEQFNNYHLDKIDLKNATFENILPQLTSNQYDLVYIDGNHQKEATINYFETLLPTVTNETVFIFDDIHWSEGMTEAWESIKNHPKVTVSIDTFFWGIVFFRTEQAKEHFTIRV
;
A
#
# COMPACT_ATOMS: atom_id res chain seq x y z
N VAL A 1 -6.19 -7.23 6.03
CA VAL A 1 -6.00 -6.50 7.30
C VAL A 1 -6.30 -7.41 8.48
N ASN A 2 -7.53 -7.94 8.60
CA ASN A 2 -7.93 -8.79 9.73
C ASN A 2 -7.05 -10.05 9.87
N TYR A 3 -6.81 -10.77 8.77
CA TYR A 3 -5.97 -11.97 8.77
C TYR A 3 -4.51 -11.69 9.22
N LEU A 4 -3.97 -10.54 8.82
CA LEU A 4 -2.59 -10.13 9.17
C LEU A 4 -2.49 -9.47 10.56
N ASP A 5 -3.61 -9.19 11.24
CA ASP A 5 -3.70 -8.35 12.45
C ASP A 5 -2.95 -7.00 12.29
N ALA A 6 -2.95 -6.45 11.05
CA ALA A 6 -2.22 -5.23 10.74
C ALA A 6 -2.76 -4.04 11.54
N LYS A 7 -1.88 -3.35 12.28
CA LYS A 7 -2.19 -2.23 13.18
C LYS A 7 -1.69 -0.89 12.65
N ASN A 8 -0.55 -0.88 11.99
CA ASN A 8 0.03 0.31 11.37
C ASN A 8 -0.05 0.17 9.85
N ILE A 9 -0.91 0.93 9.22
CA ILE A 9 -1.20 0.82 7.79
C ILE A 9 -0.85 2.12 7.08
N LEU A 10 -0.13 2.03 5.97
CA LEU A 10 0.09 3.13 5.04
C LEU A 10 -0.65 2.85 3.74
N GLU A 11 -1.40 3.83 3.26
CA GLU A 11 -2.10 3.80 1.98
C GLU A 11 -1.65 4.97 1.10
N LEU A 12 -1.26 4.67 -0.12
CA LEU A 12 -0.98 5.65 -1.17
C LEU A 12 -2.13 5.65 -2.17
N GLY A 13 -2.91 6.73 -2.16
CA GLY A 13 -4.12 6.87 -2.98
C GLY A 13 -5.39 6.69 -2.16
N THR A 14 -5.77 7.71 -1.38
CA THR A 14 -7.03 7.71 -0.63
C THR A 14 -8.24 7.71 -1.54
N SER A 15 -8.15 8.47 -2.66
CA SER A 15 -9.27 8.71 -3.55
C SER A 15 -10.53 9.14 -2.75
N LEU A 16 -11.66 8.53 -2.97
CA LEU A 16 -12.90 8.81 -2.24
C LEU A 16 -12.98 8.11 -0.85
N GLY A 17 -11.91 7.44 -0.41
CA GLY A 17 -11.83 6.81 0.91
C GLY A 17 -12.47 5.43 1.01
N LEU A 18 -12.79 4.77 -0.11
CA LEU A 18 -13.42 3.44 -0.09
C LEU A 18 -12.47 2.36 0.44
N ALA A 19 -11.26 2.30 -0.11
CA ALA A 19 -10.23 1.35 0.32
C ALA A 19 -9.81 1.65 1.77
N THR A 20 -9.57 2.92 2.11
CA THR A 20 -9.28 3.35 3.49
C THR A 20 -10.34 2.88 4.48
N SER A 21 -11.62 3.04 4.12
CA SER A 21 -12.75 2.59 4.95
C SER A 21 -12.76 1.08 5.13
N ALA A 22 -12.51 0.32 4.07
CA ALA A 22 -12.41 -1.14 4.12
C ALA A 22 -11.22 -1.60 5.00
N LEU A 23 -10.06 -0.96 4.86
CA LEU A 23 -8.89 -1.20 5.70
C LEU A 23 -9.23 -0.96 7.19
N ARG A 24 -9.89 0.18 7.49
CA ARG A 24 -10.29 0.55 8.84
C ARG A 24 -11.32 -0.39 9.46
N LEU A 25 -12.29 -0.85 8.67
CA LEU A 25 -13.30 -1.82 9.11
C LEU A 25 -12.69 -3.22 9.29
N GLY A 26 -11.66 -3.56 8.55
CA GLY A 26 -10.94 -4.83 8.65
C GLY A 26 -10.18 -5.03 9.96
N ASN A 27 -9.76 -3.95 10.64
CA ASN A 27 -9.19 -3.99 11.99
C ASN A 27 -9.48 -2.68 12.74
N LYS A 28 -10.37 -2.74 13.72
CA LYS A 28 -10.75 -1.59 14.55
C LYS A 28 -9.62 -1.05 15.44
N GLN A 29 -8.51 -1.75 15.57
CA GLN A 29 -7.31 -1.28 16.28
C GLN A 29 -6.31 -0.56 15.37
N ALA A 30 -6.46 -0.70 14.04
CA ALA A 30 -5.52 -0.13 13.09
C ALA A 30 -5.48 1.39 13.14
N GLN A 31 -4.25 1.92 13.04
CA GLN A 31 -3.95 3.31 12.70
C GLN A 31 -3.64 3.35 11.21
N ILE A 32 -4.32 4.20 10.46
CA ILE A 32 -4.15 4.31 9.02
C ILE A 32 -3.62 5.69 8.69
N THR A 33 -2.46 5.74 8.03
CA THR A 33 -2.00 6.94 7.34
C THR A 33 -2.34 6.78 5.87
N THR A 34 -3.11 7.70 5.31
CA THR A 34 -3.51 7.67 3.90
C THR A 34 -3.18 8.99 3.22
N ILE A 35 -2.78 8.95 1.96
CA ILE A 35 -2.22 10.09 1.24
C ILE A 35 -3.03 10.34 -0.03
N GLU A 36 -3.46 11.60 -0.22
CA GLU A 36 -4.18 12.06 -1.41
C GLU A 36 -3.64 13.41 -1.88
N GLY A 37 -3.32 13.50 -3.17
CA GLY A 37 -2.76 14.72 -3.76
C GLY A 37 -3.80 15.80 -4.08
N CYS A 38 -5.04 15.41 -4.38
CA CYS A 38 -6.10 16.32 -4.78
C CYS A 38 -6.87 16.87 -3.57
N PRO A 39 -6.82 18.20 -3.27
CA PRO A 39 -7.50 18.78 -2.12
C PRO A 39 -9.01 18.60 -2.14
N GLU A 40 -9.62 18.58 -3.32
CA GLU A 40 -11.07 18.39 -3.48
C GLU A 40 -11.46 16.96 -3.11
N THR A 41 -10.68 15.99 -3.53
CA THR A 41 -10.88 14.58 -3.21
C THR A 41 -10.69 14.32 -1.71
N VAL A 42 -9.67 14.94 -1.10
CA VAL A 42 -9.43 14.90 0.36
C VAL A 42 -10.66 15.34 1.15
N LYS A 43 -11.35 16.43 0.73
CA LYS A 43 -12.56 16.90 1.40
C LYS A 43 -13.67 15.86 1.37
N ILE A 44 -13.89 15.24 0.22
CA ILE A 44 -14.92 14.19 0.05
C ILE A 44 -14.58 12.98 0.93
N ALA A 45 -13.34 12.51 0.91
CA ALA A 45 -12.91 11.40 1.75
C ALA A 45 -13.08 11.71 3.25
N GLN A 46 -12.69 12.92 3.68
CA GLN A 46 -12.85 13.35 5.08
C GLN A 46 -14.33 13.43 5.50
N GLU A 47 -15.21 13.91 4.63
CA GLU A 47 -16.67 13.90 4.88
C GLU A 47 -17.19 12.47 5.03
N GLN A 48 -16.75 11.56 4.18
CA GLN A 48 -17.08 10.13 4.29
C GLN A 48 -16.65 9.55 5.64
N PHE A 49 -15.40 9.77 6.04
CA PHE A 49 -14.88 9.25 7.31
C PHE A 49 -15.68 9.79 8.51
N ASN A 50 -16.02 11.07 8.48
CA ASN A 50 -16.84 11.70 9.51
C ASN A 50 -18.28 11.12 9.55
N ASN A 51 -18.92 10.98 8.40
CA ASN A 51 -20.29 10.46 8.28
C ASN A 51 -20.42 9.02 8.77
N TYR A 52 -19.40 8.19 8.56
CA TYR A 52 -19.35 6.80 9.01
C TYR A 52 -18.64 6.60 10.35
N HIS A 53 -18.28 7.68 11.04
CA HIS A 53 -17.58 7.66 12.34
C HIS A 53 -16.29 6.79 12.31
N LEU A 54 -15.54 6.88 11.22
CA LEU A 54 -14.27 6.18 11.06
C LEU A 54 -13.16 7.03 11.70
N ASP A 55 -12.72 6.62 12.86
CA ASP A 55 -11.60 7.20 13.61
C ASP A 55 -10.25 6.59 13.23
N LYS A 56 -9.15 7.05 13.81
CA LYS A 56 -7.78 6.53 13.62
C LYS A 56 -7.31 6.54 12.15
N ILE A 57 -7.79 7.49 11.36
CA ILE A 57 -7.34 7.75 10.00
C ILE A 57 -6.64 9.12 9.97
N ASP A 58 -5.36 9.12 9.61
CA ASP A 58 -4.54 10.31 9.38
C ASP A 58 -4.47 10.57 7.87
N LEU A 59 -5.40 11.40 7.37
CA LEU A 59 -5.49 11.76 5.96
C LEU A 59 -4.57 12.94 5.65
N LYS A 60 -3.57 12.69 4.81
CA LYS A 60 -2.58 13.69 4.42
C LYS A 60 -2.83 14.20 3.01
N ASN A 61 -3.02 15.51 2.86
CA ASN A 61 -3.07 16.15 1.55
C ASN A 61 -1.65 16.51 1.10
N ALA A 62 -1.05 15.65 0.30
CA ALA A 62 0.31 15.83 -0.24
C ALA A 62 0.52 14.96 -1.48
N THR A 63 1.51 15.29 -2.30
CA THR A 63 2.01 14.35 -3.31
C THR A 63 2.86 13.27 -2.65
N PHE A 64 2.93 12.08 -3.25
CA PHE A 64 3.70 10.97 -2.71
C PHE A 64 5.19 11.33 -2.59
N GLU A 65 5.76 12.00 -3.61
CA GLU A 65 7.15 12.40 -3.65
C GLU A 65 7.54 13.31 -2.48
N ASN A 66 6.62 14.17 -2.04
CA ASN A 66 6.88 15.13 -0.97
C ASN A 66 6.75 14.51 0.43
N ILE A 67 5.85 13.55 0.61
CA ILE A 67 5.52 13.02 1.93
C ILE A 67 6.26 11.72 2.27
N LEU A 68 6.49 10.83 1.30
CA LEU A 68 7.10 9.52 1.56
C LEU A 68 8.45 9.59 2.28
N PRO A 69 9.38 10.51 1.92
CA PRO A 69 10.65 10.63 2.64
C PRO A 69 10.49 10.89 4.14
N GLN A 70 9.40 11.53 4.55
CA GLN A 70 9.11 11.87 5.95
C GLN A 70 8.52 10.69 6.73
N LEU A 71 8.04 9.66 6.04
CA LEU A 71 7.37 8.48 6.59
C LEU A 71 8.31 7.28 6.74
N THR A 72 9.54 7.37 6.23
CA THR A 72 10.52 6.27 6.23
C THR A 72 11.06 5.87 7.60
N SER A 73 10.85 6.69 8.63
CA SER A 73 11.21 6.37 10.03
C SER A 73 10.18 5.51 10.75
N ASN A 74 9.00 5.34 10.18
CA ASN A 74 7.94 4.52 10.75
C ASN A 74 8.10 3.06 10.31
N GLN A 75 7.41 2.16 11.02
CA GLN A 75 7.26 0.76 10.62
C GLN A 75 5.78 0.51 10.31
N TYR A 76 5.51 -0.20 9.23
CA TYR A 76 4.17 -0.53 8.81
C TYR A 76 3.98 -2.04 8.72
N ASP A 77 2.82 -2.53 9.19
CA ASP A 77 2.43 -3.92 9.03
C ASP A 77 1.89 -4.17 7.61
N LEU A 78 1.23 -3.15 7.04
CA LEU A 78 0.67 -3.20 5.70
C LEU A 78 0.92 -1.87 4.97
N VAL A 79 1.40 -1.95 3.75
CA VAL A 79 1.45 -0.82 2.81
C VAL A 79 0.59 -1.17 1.60
N TYR A 80 -0.41 -0.34 1.30
CA TYR A 80 -1.27 -0.45 0.12
C TYR A 80 -0.95 0.68 -0.85
N ILE A 81 -0.56 0.34 -2.07
CA ILE A 81 -0.15 1.28 -3.10
C ILE A 81 -1.17 1.22 -4.24
N ASP A 82 -2.03 2.23 -4.28
CA ASP A 82 -3.13 2.38 -5.23
C ASP A 82 -3.14 3.81 -5.78
N GLY A 83 -2.11 4.16 -6.53
CA GLY A 83 -2.03 5.49 -7.12
C GLY A 83 -0.86 5.66 -8.08
N ASN A 84 -1.03 6.60 -9.02
CA ASN A 84 -0.03 7.00 -10.01
C ASN A 84 0.47 5.87 -10.95
N HIS A 85 -0.22 4.81 -11.12
CA HIS A 85 0.03 3.60 -11.94
C HIS A 85 1.03 3.78 -13.11
N GLN A 86 2.25 4.23 -12.78
CA GLN A 86 3.39 4.44 -13.69
C GLN A 86 4.60 3.69 -13.17
N LYS A 87 5.32 3.02 -14.07
CA LYS A 87 6.46 2.15 -13.77
C LYS A 87 7.47 2.79 -12.83
N GLU A 88 8.03 3.93 -13.23
CA GLU A 88 9.12 4.58 -12.48
C GLU A 88 8.64 5.06 -11.11
N ALA A 89 7.43 5.58 -11.04
CA ALA A 89 6.84 6.05 -9.81
C ALA A 89 6.60 4.90 -8.83
N THR A 90 5.98 3.81 -9.29
CA THR A 90 5.70 2.63 -8.47
C THR A 90 6.97 1.98 -7.92
N ILE A 91 8.01 1.84 -8.76
CA ILE A 91 9.32 1.35 -8.32
C ILE A 91 9.93 2.30 -7.28
N ASN A 92 9.89 3.62 -7.53
CA ASN A 92 10.44 4.60 -6.61
C ASN A 92 9.72 4.60 -5.24
N TYR A 93 8.40 4.45 -5.20
CA TYR A 93 7.64 4.34 -3.94
C TYR A 93 8.02 3.08 -3.18
N PHE A 94 8.14 1.95 -3.87
CA PHE A 94 8.61 0.70 -3.29
C PHE A 94 9.99 0.87 -2.65
N GLU A 95 10.98 1.37 -3.40
CA GLU A 95 12.35 1.56 -2.93
C GLU A 95 12.41 2.54 -1.73
N THR A 96 11.66 3.65 -1.80
CA THR A 96 11.60 4.66 -0.73
C THR A 96 11.05 4.06 0.57
N LEU A 97 10.10 3.13 0.47
CA LEU A 97 9.46 2.50 1.63
C LEU A 97 10.17 1.25 2.15
N LEU A 98 11.17 0.72 1.44
CA LEU A 98 11.95 -0.44 1.92
C LEU A 98 12.60 -0.27 3.32
N PRO A 99 12.99 0.93 3.80
CA PRO A 99 13.45 1.11 5.17
C PRO A 99 12.37 0.87 6.24
N THR A 100 11.09 0.95 5.89
CA THR A 100 9.95 0.75 6.82
C THR A 100 9.60 -0.71 7.05
N VAL A 101 10.23 -1.63 6.29
CA VAL A 101 9.89 -3.05 6.25
C VAL A 101 10.43 -3.79 7.46
N THR A 102 9.56 -4.59 8.06
CA THR A 102 9.90 -5.61 9.06
C THR A 102 9.67 -7.01 8.46
N ASN A 103 10.00 -8.06 9.21
CA ASN A 103 9.76 -9.44 8.80
C ASN A 103 8.26 -9.76 8.54
N GLU A 104 7.36 -9.05 9.22
CA GLU A 104 5.92 -9.26 9.12
C GLU A 104 5.21 -8.30 8.15
N THR A 105 5.93 -7.34 7.60
CA THR A 105 5.37 -6.34 6.69
C THR A 105 4.87 -6.98 5.39
N VAL A 106 3.72 -6.52 4.91
CA VAL A 106 3.16 -6.89 3.61
C VAL A 106 2.95 -5.64 2.77
N PHE A 107 3.41 -5.66 1.52
CA PHE A 107 3.04 -4.64 0.54
C PHE A 107 2.03 -5.20 -0.44
N ILE A 108 1.01 -4.40 -0.77
CA ILE A 108 0.02 -4.70 -1.81
C ILE A 108 0.08 -3.57 -2.84
N PHE A 109 0.24 -3.96 -4.09
CA PHE A 109 0.21 -3.06 -5.24
C PHE A 109 -1.07 -3.29 -6.03
N ASP A 110 -1.82 -2.23 -6.29
CA ASP A 110 -3.00 -2.32 -7.15
C ASP A 110 -2.62 -2.18 -8.62
N ASP A 111 -3.47 -2.73 -9.48
CA ASP A 111 -3.40 -2.60 -10.92
C ASP A 111 -2.05 -3.00 -11.55
N ILE A 112 -1.41 -4.07 -11.05
CA ILE A 112 -0.07 -4.53 -11.49
C ILE A 112 0.01 -4.90 -12.97
N HIS A 113 -1.12 -5.10 -13.64
CA HIS A 113 -1.20 -5.38 -15.08
C HIS A 113 -2.02 -4.33 -15.85
N TRP A 114 -2.23 -3.12 -15.27
CA TRP A 114 -2.94 -2.02 -15.91
C TRP A 114 -2.32 -1.57 -17.23
N SER A 115 -0.99 -1.63 -17.33
CA SER A 115 -0.21 -1.29 -18.52
C SER A 115 1.04 -2.16 -18.62
N GLU A 116 1.71 -2.12 -19.77
CA GLU A 116 3.02 -2.76 -19.94
C GLU A 116 4.03 -2.25 -18.91
N GLY A 117 4.06 -0.94 -18.67
CA GLY A 117 4.94 -0.33 -17.67
C GLY A 117 4.63 -0.82 -16.23
N MET A 118 3.36 -0.99 -15.85
CA MET A 118 3.00 -1.55 -14.55
C MET A 118 3.38 -3.02 -14.43
N THR A 119 3.23 -3.80 -15.50
CA THR A 119 3.70 -5.19 -15.53
C THR A 119 5.23 -5.26 -15.35
N GLU A 120 5.99 -4.38 -16.00
CA GLU A 120 7.46 -4.30 -15.81
C GLU A 120 7.84 -3.85 -14.39
N ALA A 121 7.08 -2.93 -13.79
CA ALA A 121 7.27 -2.54 -12.39
C ALA A 121 7.05 -3.72 -11.45
N TRP A 122 5.97 -4.47 -11.66
CA TRP A 122 5.69 -5.68 -10.89
C TRP A 122 6.78 -6.73 -11.02
N GLU A 123 7.27 -7.00 -12.25
CA GLU A 123 8.38 -7.91 -12.48
C GLU A 123 9.66 -7.48 -11.74
N SER A 124 9.95 -6.17 -11.71
CA SER A 124 11.08 -5.61 -10.97
C SER A 124 10.91 -5.81 -9.46
N ILE A 125 9.75 -5.47 -8.92
CA ILE A 125 9.44 -5.54 -7.48
C ILE A 125 9.48 -6.98 -6.98
N LYS A 126 8.80 -7.91 -7.64
CA LYS A 126 8.78 -9.32 -7.18
C LYS A 126 10.15 -9.98 -7.22
N ASN A 127 11.03 -9.52 -8.12
CA ASN A 127 12.41 -10.03 -8.23
C ASN A 127 13.39 -9.32 -7.30
N HIS A 128 12.98 -8.27 -6.59
CA HIS A 128 13.85 -7.53 -5.68
C HIS A 128 14.44 -8.45 -4.60
N PRO A 129 15.74 -8.29 -4.23
CA PRO A 129 16.42 -9.19 -3.27
C PRO A 129 15.76 -9.31 -1.90
N LYS A 130 15.09 -8.23 -1.42
CA LYS A 130 14.38 -8.25 -0.13
C LYS A 130 13.01 -8.93 -0.19
N VAL A 131 12.43 -9.13 -1.36
CA VAL A 131 11.15 -9.83 -1.52
C VAL A 131 11.40 -11.33 -1.48
N THR A 132 10.78 -12.01 -0.54
CA THR A 132 10.91 -13.47 -0.37
C THR A 132 9.73 -14.20 -1.00
N VAL A 133 8.52 -13.74 -0.80
CA VAL A 133 7.33 -14.34 -1.42
C VAL A 133 6.54 -13.26 -2.16
N SER A 134 6.05 -13.59 -3.35
CA SER A 134 5.09 -12.76 -4.07
C SER A 134 3.89 -13.55 -4.54
N ILE A 135 2.73 -12.89 -4.58
CA ILE A 135 1.47 -13.44 -5.08
C ILE A 135 0.91 -12.45 -6.11
N ASP A 136 0.73 -12.93 -7.33
CA ASP A 136 0.08 -12.21 -8.43
C ASP A 136 -1.36 -12.72 -8.57
N THR A 137 -2.35 -11.86 -8.29
CA THR A 137 -3.78 -12.17 -8.44
C THR A 137 -4.41 -11.55 -9.69
N PHE A 138 -3.59 -11.03 -10.61
CA PHE A 138 -3.93 -10.22 -11.76
C PHE A 138 -4.16 -8.74 -11.42
N PHE A 139 -5.12 -8.42 -10.55
CA PHE A 139 -5.35 -7.03 -10.12
C PHE A 139 -4.33 -6.60 -9.08
N TRP A 140 -4.04 -7.47 -8.12
CA TRP A 140 -3.13 -7.16 -7.02
C TRP A 140 -1.85 -7.98 -7.07
N GLY A 141 -0.73 -7.29 -6.82
CA GLY A 141 0.55 -7.88 -6.48
C GLY A 141 0.79 -7.77 -4.99
N ILE A 142 1.03 -8.90 -4.32
CA ILE A 142 1.28 -8.93 -2.88
C ILE A 142 2.70 -9.43 -2.66
N VAL A 143 3.50 -8.72 -1.85
CA VAL A 143 4.86 -9.14 -1.51
C VAL A 143 5.08 -9.23 -0.01
N PHE A 144 5.90 -10.19 0.38
CA PHE A 144 6.31 -10.48 1.74
C PHE A 144 7.83 -10.44 1.87
N PHE A 145 8.32 -10.17 3.08
CA PHE A 145 9.72 -9.91 3.38
C PHE A 145 10.30 -10.87 4.43
N ARG A 146 9.63 -11.99 4.70
CA ARG A 146 10.02 -12.97 5.73
C ARG A 146 11.32 -13.64 5.39
N THR A 147 12.37 -13.34 6.13
CA THR A 147 13.72 -13.82 5.88
C THR A 147 13.91 -15.34 6.06
N GLU A 148 13.02 -15.98 6.82
CA GLU A 148 13.00 -17.44 7.03
C GLU A 148 12.36 -18.22 5.88
N GLN A 149 11.71 -17.53 4.92
CA GLN A 149 11.07 -18.17 3.77
C GLN A 149 12.00 -18.22 2.56
N ALA A 150 11.92 -19.32 1.83
CA ALA A 150 12.56 -19.42 0.52
C ALA A 150 11.87 -18.45 -0.47
N LYS A 151 12.63 -17.97 -1.46
CA LYS A 151 12.08 -17.09 -2.50
C LYS A 151 11.13 -17.88 -3.41
N GLU A 152 9.86 -17.50 -3.40
CA GLU A 152 8.80 -18.13 -4.18
C GLU A 152 7.84 -17.12 -4.79
N HIS A 153 7.33 -17.41 -5.98
CA HIS A 153 6.40 -16.58 -6.72
C HIS A 153 5.16 -17.38 -7.08
N PHE A 154 4.01 -16.91 -6.65
CA PHE A 154 2.72 -17.54 -6.91
C PHE A 154 1.89 -16.69 -7.86
N THR A 155 1.18 -17.36 -8.77
CA THR A 155 0.15 -16.74 -9.60
C THR A 155 -1.18 -17.40 -9.29
N ILE A 156 -2.15 -16.62 -8.81
CA ILE A 156 -3.49 -17.09 -8.46
C ILE A 156 -4.48 -16.39 -9.40
N ARG A 157 -5.32 -17.17 -10.07
CA ARG A 157 -6.43 -16.67 -10.90
C ARG A 157 -7.74 -17.18 -10.31
N VAL A 158 -8.69 -16.25 -10.14
CA VAL A 158 -10.02 -16.52 -9.56
C VAL A 158 -11.07 -16.36 -10.62
#